data_7f4a423d499aae61a15f7c57c4807646
#
_entry.id   7f4a423d499aae61a15f7c57c4807646
#
_cell.length_a   1.000
_cell.length_b   1.000
_cell.length_c   1.000
_cell.angle_alpha   90.00
_cell.angle_beta   90.00
_cell.angle_gamma   90.00
#
_symmetry.space_group_name_H-M   'P 1'
#
loop_
_entity.id
_entity.type
_entity.pdbx_description
1 polymer ?
#
loop_
_entity_poly.entity_id
_entity_poly.type
_entity_poly.pdbx_seq_one_letter_code
_entity_poly.pdbx_strand_id
1 'polypeptide(L)'
;MNYRREKSILRKGEPFLFFVTMAVFATLFMIYHTGGIRQHQERVRTISDGWYYMEDGTRREITLPAEIPAKNGESLLLYNDSIGKENEGMTLFTTGAQYDLVIRLDGKILYQYKEAMFARNTQMKSKLACIASLGEDVKGRVLTLSYHEPQRGKYVIGPVYIGTGRAVALYQLKKEIIPLGAAMVMIVLSMIALVISLYMKKRQMSGGRFRDVALFLVVCSIWLVTDSSLAQSFSSNPDALCLISFYMFMLLAVPMIHFQQRIGDMAKYRILDTGIFAFYCNALTQGILAFLGIAEFKDMLFVTHILLFVWVLILAALLIREYRKHKKKEVLVLLTGYIIVGASGVIALILYWLFEISYYGVIFELGSLIFLVNIIADAVIEMADNIRYRMESQAYERIVREDGMTGFKTRNGFDKAVEKISSDIEEYEDILLIYIDIDQLRMINEEYGRAIGDELVVASARCIENVFQGKGTCYRIGGDEFAVLVMNPDKSEEFWLDQLKKETEISDRGSRYRISLSCGSSRLRDSDGTFKTVGDWKHEADRKLYENKKREDKKNGVH
;
A
#
# COMPACT_ATOMS: atom_id res chain seq x y z
N MET A 1 11.55 21.72 -19.55
CA MET A 1 11.41 20.25 -19.55
C MET A 1 10.49 19.72 -18.43
N ASN A 2 10.33 20.41 -17.28
CA ASN A 2 9.49 20.00 -16.13
C ASN A 2 7.98 20.00 -16.40
N TYR A 3 7.44 20.94 -17.18
CA TYR A 3 5.99 21.08 -17.41
C TYR A 3 5.35 19.92 -18.20
N ARG A 4 6.11 19.23 -19.06
CA ARG A 4 5.64 18.01 -19.76
C ARG A 4 5.63 16.77 -18.88
N ARG A 5 6.47 16.73 -17.82
CA ARG A 5 6.54 15.61 -16.89
C ARG A 5 5.42 15.64 -15.86
N GLU A 6 5.02 16.83 -15.38
CA GLU A 6 3.85 16.98 -14.49
C GLU A 6 2.53 16.58 -15.17
N LYS A 7 2.33 16.98 -16.44
CA LYS A 7 1.16 16.53 -17.22
C LYS A 7 1.12 15.01 -17.42
N SER A 8 2.25 14.32 -17.45
CA SER A 8 2.29 12.86 -17.60
C SER A 8 1.93 12.13 -16.29
N ILE A 9 2.22 12.72 -15.13
CA ILE A 9 1.87 12.15 -13.81
C ILE A 9 0.39 12.37 -13.54
N LEU A 10 -0.16 13.55 -13.82
CA LEU A 10 -1.59 13.83 -13.74
C LEU A 10 -2.42 12.92 -14.67
N ARG A 11 -1.96 12.72 -15.91
CA ARG A 11 -2.63 11.83 -16.88
C ARG A 11 -2.60 10.36 -16.50
N LYS A 12 -1.63 9.91 -15.69
CA LYS A 12 -1.57 8.54 -15.13
C LYS A 12 -2.43 8.36 -13.88
N GLY A 13 -2.78 9.46 -13.20
CA GLY A 13 -3.71 9.47 -12.07
C GLY A 13 -5.20 9.56 -12.47
N GLU A 14 -5.49 9.98 -13.71
CA GLU A 14 -6.88 10.10 -14.21
C GLU A 14 -7.71 8.82 -14.09
N PRO A 15 -7.21 7.62 -14.50
CA PRO A 15 -7.98 6.39 -14.36
C PRO A 15 -8.24 6.02 -12.90
N PHE A 16 -7.33 6.35 -12.01
CA PHE A 16 -7.50 6.16 -10.57
C PHE A 16 -8.59 7.07 -10.00
N LEU A 17 -8.53 8.37 -10.31
CA LEU A 17 -9.54 9.34 -9.88
C LEU A 17 -10.92 8.95 -10.43
N PHE A 18 -10.97 8.43 -11.66
CA PHE A 18 -12.19 7.93 -12.28
C PHE A 18 -12.78 6.73 -11.50
N PHE A 19 -11.95 5.73 -11.13
CA PHE A 19 -12.41 4.58 -10.35
C PHE A 19 -12.88 4.96 -8.94
N VAL A 20 -12.17 5.86 -8.25
CA VAL A 20 -12.58 6.37 -6.94
C VAL A 20 -13.89 7.15 -7.08
N THR A 21 -14.02 8.02 -8.09
CA THR A 21 -15.24 8.78 -8.35
C THR A 21 -16.40 7.84 -8.69
N MET A 22 -16.16 6.80 -9.49
CA MET A 22 -17.19 5.80 -9.81
C MET A 22 -17.59 4.97 -8.59
N ALA A 23 -16.65 4.59 -7.72
CA ALA A 23 -16.97 3.87 -6.48
C ALA A 23 -17.77 4.76 -5.52
N VAL A 24 -17.38 6.02 -5.35
CA VAL A 24 -18.14 7.01 -4.56
C VAL A 24 -19.51 7.26 -5.20
N PHE A 25 -19.58 7.41 -6.52
CA PHE A 25 -20.83 7.61 -7.24
C PHE A 25 -21.75 6.38 -7.11
N ALA A 26 -21.21 5.16 -7.25
CA ALA A 26 -21.99 3.93 -7.07
C ALA A 26 -22.52 3.82 -5.63
N THR A 27 -21.70 4.18 -4.63
CA THR A 27 -22.11 4.20 -3.21
C THR A 27 -23.18 5.26 -2.96
N LEU A 28 -23.00 6.48 -3.46
CA LEU A 28 -23.98 7.57 -3.36
C LEU A 28 -25.26 7.26 -4.15
N PHE A 29 -25.13 6.63 -5.33
CA PHE A 29 -26.26 6.17 -6.15
C PHE A 29 -27.06 5.07 -5.45
N MET A 30 -26.38 4.09 -4.82
CA MET A 30 -27.04 3.11 -3.96
C MET A 30 -27.78 3.79 -2.79
N ILE A 31 -27.11 4.71 -2.06
CA ILE A 31 -27.73 5.46 -0.96
C ILE A 31 -28.92 6.28 -1.45
N TYR A 32 -28.78 6.99 -2.57
CA TYR A 32 -29.84 7.80 -3.16
C TYR A 32 -31.00 6.94 -3.64
N HIS A 33 -30.72 5.83 -4.34
CA HIS A 33 -31.77 4.94 -4.85
C HIS A 33 -32.49 4.19 -3.73
N THR A 34 -31.80 3.86 -2.63
CA THR A 34 -32.44 3.29 -1.43
C THR A 34 -33.18 4.34 -0.60
N GLY A 35 -32.78 5.61 -0.68
CA GLY A 35 -33.44 6.75 0.03
C GLY A 35 -34.62 7.36 -0.73
N GLY A 36 -34.65 7.23 -2.08
CA GLY A 36 -35.63 7.89 -2.97
C GLY A 36 -36.90 7.12 -3.28
N ILE A 37 -37.06 5.88 -2.80
CA ILE A 37 -38.29 5.08 -3.04
C ILE A 37 -39.35 5.49 -2.00
N ARG A 38 -39.88 6.69 -2.16
CA ARG A 38 -41.16 7.11 -1.62
C ARG A 38 -42.27 6.66 -2.58
N GLN A 39 -42.45 5.36 -2.78
CA GLN A 39 -43.69 4.86 -3.40
C GLN A 39 -44.12 3.57 -2.71
N HIS A 40 -45.28 3.63 -2.10
CA HIS A 40 -46.02 2.57 -1.43
C HIS A 40 -45.17 1.63 -0.58
N GLN A 41 -45.23 1.85 0.70
CA GLN A 41 -44.54 1.25 1.83
C GLN A 41 -44.61 -0.27 1.85
N GLU A 42 -43.81 -0.92 1.04
CA GLU A 42 -43.43 -2.31 1.30
C GLU A 42 -42.42 -2.28 2.46
N ARG A 43 -42.91 -2.11 3.69
CA ARG A 43 -42.11 -2.19 4.91
C ARG A 43 -42.03 -3.64 5.35
N VAL A 44 -40.83 -4.06 5.74
CA VAL A 44 -40.67 -5.27 6.52
C VAL A 44 -41.34 -5.02 7.88
N ARG A 45 -42.24 -5.91 8.27
CA ARG A 45 -42.92 -5.91 9.57
C ARG A 45 -42.34 -7.00 10.44
N THR A 46 -42.33 -6.83 11.74
CA THR A 46 -41.96 -7.87 12.70
C THR A 46 -43.20 -8.59 13.14
N ILE A 47 -43.19 -9.91 13.10
CA ILE A 47 -44.20 -10.75 13.70
C ILE A 47 -43.75 -11.05 15.12
N SER A 48 -44.12 -10.18 16.07
CA SER A 48 -43.73 -10.32 17.46
C SER A 48 -44.71 -11.16 18.26
N ASP A 49 -46.01 -11.00 17.97
CA ASP A 49 -47.11 -11.59 18.73
C ASP A 49 -47.73 -12.82 18.05
N GLY A 50 -48.59 -13.54 18.76
CA GLY A 50 -49.28 -14.72 18.27
C GLY A 50 -48.43 -16.00 18.29
N TRP A 51 -47.23 -15.95 18.84
CA TRP A 51 -46.35 -17.12 19.01
C TRP A 51 -46.69 -17.86 20.28
N TYR A 52 -46.65 -19.20 20.22
CA TYR A 52 -46.80 -20.07 21.38
C TYR A 52 -46.02 -21.35 21.20
N TYR A 53 -45.76 -22.00 22.32
CA TYR A 53 -45.23 -23.37 22.38
C TYR A 53 -46.04 -24.22 23.35
N MET A 54 -45.89 -25.54 23.27
CA MET A 54 -46.55 -26.45 24.20
C MET A 54 -45.57 -26.87 25.28
N GLU A 55 -45.94 -26.63 26.54
CA GLU A 55 -45.17 -27.07 27.71
C GLU A 55 -46.09 -27.96 28.56
N ASP A 56 -45.71 -29.23 28.70
CA ASP A 56 -46.49 -30.22 29.44
C ASP A 56 -47.98 -30.26 29.03
N GLY A 57 -48.26 -30.13 27.71
CA GLY A 57 -49.59 -30.10 27.16
C GLY A 57 -50.35 -28.76 27.30
N THR A 58 -49.74 -27.76 27.89
CA THR A 58 -50.35 -26.44 28.05
C THR A 58 -49.78 -25.45 27.04
N ARG A 59 -50.65 -24.66 26.37
CA ARG A 59 -50.22 -23.55 25.45
C ARG A 59 -49.63 -22.43 26.28
N ARG A 60 -48.37 -22.07 25.97
CA ARG A 60 -47.65 -20.95 26.52
C ARG A 60 -47.45 -19.89 25.43
N GLU A 61 -48.07 -18.73 25.58
CA GLU A 61 -47.91 -17.61 24.67
C GLU A 61 -46.61 -16.85 24.97
N ILE A 62 -45.95 -16.41 23.88
CA ILE A 62 -44.69 -15.64 23.96
C ILE A 62 -44.68 -14.54 22.91
N THR A 63 -43.91 -13.51 23.18
CA THR A 63 -43.61 -12.42 22.25
C THR A 63 -42.15 -12.51 21.81
N LEU A 64 -41.88 -12.48 20.52
CA LEU A 64 -40.53 -12.53 19.97
C LEU A 64 -39.92 -11.13 19.84
N PRO A 65 -38.61 -10.96 20.13
CA PRO A 65 -37.61 -11.99 20.50
C PRO A 65 -37.79 -12.51 21.93
N ALA A 66 -37.44 -13.78 22.19
CA ALA A 66 -37.62 -14.41 23.48
C ALA A 66 -36.50 -15.40 23.83
N GLU A 67 -36.30 -15.63 25.11
CA GLU A 67 -35.48 -16.72 25.63
C GLU A 67 -36.38 -17.78 26.30
N ILE A 68 -36.20 -19.02 25.90
CA ILE A 68 -36.98 -20.16 26.43
C ILE A 68 -36.03 -21.15 27.05
N PRO A 69 -36.21 -21.49 28.36
CA PRO A 69 -35.45 -22.57 28.98
C PRO A 69 -35.66 -23.87 28.21
N ALA A 70 -34.62 -24.64 28.00
CA ALA A 70 -34.68 -25.91 27.31
C ALA A 70 -34.10 -27.01 28.18
N LYS A 71 -34.76 -28.18 28.20
CA LYS A 71 -34.18 -29.39 28.72
C LYS A 71 -33.23 -29.97 27.67
N ASN A 72 -32.11 -30.55 28.10
CA ASN A 72 -31.12 -31.11 27.19
C ASN A 72 -31.75 -32.16 26.27
N GLY A 73 -31.54 -31.96 24.94
CA GLY A 73 -32.00 -32.88 23.89
C GLY A 73 -33.44 -32.69 23.44
N GLU A 74 -34.22 -31.75 23.98
CA GLU A 74 -35.56 -31.44 23.51
C GLU A 74 -35.56 -30.41 22.38
N SER A 75 -36.30 -30.66 21.32
CA SER A 75 -36.55 -29.69 20.23
C SER A 75 -37.67 -28.73 20.64
N LEU A 76 -37.48 -27.46 20.35
CA LEU A 76 -38.50 -26.44 20.57
C LEU A 76 -39.33 -26.26 19.28
N LEU A 77 -40.66 -26.39 19.44
CA LEU A 77 -41.63 -26.11 18.39
C LEU A 77 -42.41 -24.83 18.73
N LEU A 78 -42.21 -23.78 17.96
CA LEU A 78 -42.97 -22.56 18.05
C LEU A 78 -44.07 -22.54 16.97
N TYR A 79 -45.25 -22.20 17.35
CA TYR A 79 -46.41 -22.11 16.49
C TYR A 79 -46.92 -20.68 16.40
N ASN A 80 -47.41 -20.29 15.24
CA ASN A 80 -48.14 -19.04 15.06
C ASN A 80 -49.37 -19.32 14.16
N ASP A 81 -50.53 -19.15 14.72
CA ASP A 81 -51.85 -19.35 14.07
C ASP A 81 -52.51 -18.03 13.68
N SER A 82 -51.84 -16.88 13.93
CA SER A 82 -52.38 -15.55 13.65
C SER A 82 -52.00 -15.01 12.26
N ILE A 83 -51.36 -15.81 11.41
CA ILE A 83 -50.98 -15.39 10.07
C ILE A 83 -52.20 -15.28 9.15
N GLY A 84 -52.49 -14.02 8.74
CA GLY A 84 -53.66 -13.70 7.96
C GLY A 84 -53.42 -13.68 6.45
N LYS A 85 -54.51 -13.42 5.71
CA LYS A 85 -54.49 -13.30 4.23
C LYS A 85 -53.55 -12.20 3.72
N GLU A 86 -53.31 -11.17 4.53
CA GLU A 86 -52.39 -10.07 4.24
C GLU A 86 -50.92 -10.50 4.10
N ASN A 87 -50.61 -11.74 4.48
CA ASN A 87 -49.25 -12.30 4.41
C ASN A 87 -49.09 -13.27 3.20
N GLU A 88 -50.11 -13.43 2.34
CA GLU A 88 -50.01 -14.25 1.13
C GLU A 88 -48.94 -13.71 0.18
N GLY A 89 -48.11 -14.60 -0.38
CA GLY A 89 -47.01 -14.26 -1.28
C GLY A 89 -45.86 -13.50 -0.63
N MET A 90 -45.90 -13.29 0.68
CA MET A 90 -44.81 -12.63 1.40
C MET A 90 -43.64 -13.57 1.69
N THR A 91 -42.50 -12.96 2.02
CA THR A 91 -41.27 -13.63 2.40
C THR A 91 -41.02 -13.41 3.90
N LEU A 92 -40.84 -14.50 4.60
CA LEU A 92 -40.44 -14.53 6.00
C LEU A 92 -38.94 -14.52 6.07
N PHE A 93 -38.39 -13.74 7.00
CA PHE A 93 -36.98 -13.63 7.26
C PHE A 93 -36.72 -13.67 8.77
N THR A 94 -35.79 -14.50 9.19
CA THR A 94 -35.26 -14.52 10.58
C THR A 94 -33.77 -14.74 10.54
N THR A 95 -33.08 -14.35 11.60
CA THR A 95 -31.64 -14.57 11.80
C THR A 95 -31.43 -15.43 13.05
N GLY A 96 -30.30 -16.08 13.11
CA GLY A 96 -29.94 -16.80 14.34
C GLY A 96 -30.26 -18.27 14.30
N ALA A 97 -29.92 -18.93 13.20
CA ALA A 97 -29.86 -20.39 13.19
C ALA A 97 -28.72 -20.90 14.06
N GLN A 98 -28.67 -20.50 15.34
CA GLN A 98 -27.84 -21.21 16.33
C GLN A 98 -28.25 -22.66 16.48
N TYR A 99 -29.41 -23.00 15.90
CA TYR A 99 -30.13 -24.26 16.00
C TYR A 99 -30.51 -24.71 14.62
N ASP A 100 -30.65 -25.99 14.38
CA ASP A 100 -31.25 -26.51 13.15
C ASP A 100 -32.68 -26.00 13.03
N LEU A 101 -32.84 -24.94 12.25
CA LEU A 101 -34.14 -24.32 12.05
C LEU A 101 -34.86 -24.94 10.86
N VAL A 102 -36.07 -25.44 11.09
CA VAL A 102 -36.98 -25.84 10.05
C VAL A 102 -38.24 -24.98 10.13
N ILE A 103 -38.61 -24.32 9.02
CA ILE A 103 -39.81 -23.50 8.92
C ILE A 103 -40.85 -24.29 8.12
N ARG A 104 -42.04 -24.48 8.68
CA ARG A 104 -43.14 -25.22 8.06
C ARG A 104 -44.40 -24.37 8.07
N LEU A 105 -45.26 -24.59 7.05
CA LEU A 105 -46.61 -24.07 6.99
C LEU A 105 -47.54 -25.28 6.84
N ASP A 106 -48.41 -25.56 7.83
CA ASP A 106 -49.22 -26.76 7.92
C ASP A 106 -48.45 -28.06 7.61
N GLY A 107 -47.26 -28.19 8.19
CA GLY A 107 -46.40 -29.36 7.98
C GLY A 107 -45.56 -29.33 6.71
N LYS A 108 -45.90 -28.51 5.71
CA LYS A 108 -45.10 -28.36 4.48
C LYS A 108 -43.84 -27.57 4.78
N ILE A 109 -42.67 -28.13 4.48
CA ILE A 109 -41.38 -27.48 4.68
C ILE A 109 -41.24 -26.32 3.68
N LEU A 110 -41.09 -25.11 4.19
CA LEU A 110 -40.77 -23.91 3.43
C LEU A 110 -39.26 -23.61 3.43
N TYR A 111 -38.62 -23.87 4.55
CA TYR A 111 -37.16 -23.71 4.73
C TYR A 111 -36.64 -24.81 5.66
N GLN A 112 -35.52 -25.37 5.31
CA GLN A 112 -34.80 -26.29 6.16
C GLN A 112 -33.32 -26.00 6.00
N TYR A 113 -32.64 -25.78 7.11
CA TYR A 113 -31.19 -25.78 7.12
C TYR A 113 -30.69 -27.19 6.80
N LYS A 114 -29.94 -27.32 5.71
CA LYS A 114 -29.30 -28.61 5.37
C LYS A 114 -27.86 -28.52 5.74
N GLU A 115 -27.37 -29.51 6.49
CA GLU A 115 -25.94 -29.66 6.76
C GLU A 115 -25.15 -29.60 5.44
N ALA A 116 -24.13 -28.72 5.38
CA ALA A 116 -23.25 -28.69 4.24
C ALA A 116 -22.41 -29.98 4.21
N MET A 117 -22.20 -30.49 3.01
CA MET A 117 -21.50 -31.76 2.75
C MET A 117 -20.05 -31.81 3.29
N PHE A 118 -19.47 -30.69 3.73
CA PHE A 118 -18.03 -30.57 3.99
C PHE A 118 -17.58 -30.90 5.42
N ALA A 119 -18.45 -30.78 6.41
CA ALA A 119 -18.11 -31.20 7.77
C ALA A 119 -19.38 -31.32 8.61
N ARG A 120 -19.64 -32.50 9.13
CA ARG A 120 -20.80 -32.81 9.99
C ARG A 120 -20.93 -31.94 11.25
N ASN A 121 -19.89 -31.15 11.61
CA ASN A 121 -19.82 -30.39 12.87
C ASN A 121 -19.28 -28.95 12.73
N THR A 122 -19.17 -28.37 11.51
CA THR A 122 -18.72 -26.99 11.33
C THR A 122 -19.88 -26.03 11.13
N GLN A 123 -21.01 -26.29 11.76
CA GLN A 123 -22.23 -25.51 11.60
C GLN A 123 -22.09 -24.14 12.25
N MET A 124 -22.14 -23.10 11.43
CA MET A 124 -22.13 -21.70 11.84
C MET A 124 -23.54 -21.14 11.92
N LYS A 125 -24.35 -21.76 12.76
CA LYS A 125 -25.78 -21.55 12.85
C LYS A 125 -26.18 -20.15 13.33
N SER A 126 -25.31 -19.40 13.98
CA SER A 126 -25.69 -18.18 14.72
C SER A 126 -25.95 -16.93 13.87
N LYS A 127 -25.40 -16.86 12.65
CA LYS A 127 -25.54 -15.68 11.77
C LYS A 127 -26.31 -15.94 10.49
N LEU A 128 -26.76 -17.16 10.25
CA LEU A 128 -27.46 -17.51 9.00
C LEU A 128 -28.76 -16.75 8.86
N ALA A 129 -28.95 -16.15 7.70
CA ALA A 129 -30.20 -15.59 7.30
C ALA A 129 -31.13 -16.70 6.78
N CYS A 130 -32.22 -16.95 7.48
CA CYS A 130 -33.24 -17.92 7.09
C CYS A 130 -34.34 -17.20 6.35
N ILE A 131 -34.52 -17.51 5.06
CA ILE A 131 -35.53 -16.89 4.19
C ILE A 131 -36.49 -17.96 3.71
N ALA A 132 -37.77 -17.77 3.97
CA ALA A 132 -38.85 -18.67 3.53
C ALA A 132 -39.94 -17.89 2.78
N SER A 133 -40.32 -18.35 1.61
CA SER A 133 -41.46 -17.76 0.88
C SER A 133 -42.77 -18.40 1.34
N LEU A 134 -43.69 -17.56 1.79
CA LEU A 134 -45.07 -17.96 2.06
C LEU A 134 -45.82 -17.99 0.74
N GLY A 135 -46.50 -19.09 0.44
CA GLY A 135 -47.30 -19.22 -0.79
C GLY A 135 -48.54 -18.30 -0.82
N GLU A 136 -49.38 -18.49 -1.81
CA GLU A 136 -50.60 -17.70 -1.99
C GLU A 136 -51.78 -18.15 -1.08
N ASP A 137 -51.67 -19.30 -0.41
CA ASP A 137 -52.70 -19.85 0.47
C ASP A 137 -52.17 -20.00 1.89
N VAL A 138 -52.27 -18.94 2.68
CA VAL A 138 -51.69 -18.83 4.04
C VAL A 138 -52.79 -18.70 5.10
N LYS A 139 -53.99 -18.24 4.73
CA LYS A 139 -55.06 -17.96 5.66
C LYS A 139 -55.50 -19.21 6.42
N GLY A 140 -55.50 -19.13 7.75
CA GLY A 140 -55.92 -20.22 8.64
C GLY A 140 -54.94 -21.38 8.75
N ARG A 141 -53.71 -21.20 8.20
CA ARG A 141 -52.64 -22.19 8.34
C ARG A 141 -51.74 -21.83 9.51
N VAL A 142 -51.13 -22.86 10.09
CA VAL A 142 -50.21 -22.68 11.25
C VAL A 142 -48.77 -22.66 10.75
N LEU A 143 -48.11 -21.54 11.01
CA LEU A 143 -46.67 -21.42 10.79
C LEU A 143 -45.94 -22.06 11.97
N THR A 144 -45.01 -22.96 11.69
CA THR A 144 -44.22 -23.66 12.71
C THR A 144 -42.75 -23.39 12.50
N LEU A 145 -42.04 -22.94 13.55
CA LEU A 145 -40.59 -22.85 13.64
C LEU A 145 -40.11 -23.97 14.54
N SER A 146 -39.30 -24.86 13.99
CA SER A 146 -38.76 -26.02 14.71
C SER A 146 -37.28 -25.81 14.94
N TYR A 147 -36.86 -25.67 16.18
CA TYR A 147 -35.46 -25.52 16.60
C TYR A 147 -34.96 -26.82 17.26
N HIS A 148 -33.82 -27.29 16.82
CA HIS A 148 -33.16 -28.47 17.38
C HIS A 148 -31.85 -28.07 18.08
N GLU A 149 -31.42 -28.81 19.06
CA GLU A 149 -30.18 -28.63 19.81
C GLU A 149 -30.03 -27.26 20.52
N PRO A 150 -30.54 -27.12 21.75
CA PRO A 150 -30.44 -25.92 22.56
C PRO A 150 -28.99 -25.63 22.97
N GLN A 151 -28.58 -24.37 22.97
CA GLN A 151 -27.30 -23.97 23.52
C GLN A 151 -27.43 -23.59 24.99
N ARG A 152 -26.53 -24.13 25.84
CA ARG A 152 -26.43 -23.79 27.26
C ARG A 152 -27.77 -23.89 28.02
N GLY A 153 -28.63 -24.84 27.66
CA GLY A 153 -29.90 -25.08 28.35
C GLY A 153 -30.99 -24.03 28.07
N LYS A 154 -30.85 -23.19 27.04
CA LYS A 154 -31.88 -22.25 26.61
C LYS A 154 -31.90 -22.08 25.11
N TYR A 155 -33.07 -21.73 24.55
CA TYR A 155 -33.25 -21.25 23.18
C TYR A 155 -33.36 -19.74 23.19
N VAL A 156 -32.47 -19.06 22.46
CA VAL A 156 -32.53 -17.63 22.21
C VAL A 156 -33.10 -17.42 20.81
N ILE A 157 -34.31 -16.90 20.72
CA ILE A 157 -35.04 -16.76 19.48
C ILE A 157 -35.05 -15.31 19.07
N GLY A 158 -34.51 -15.05 17.88
CA GLY A 158 -34.46 -13.71 17.31
C GLY A 158 -35.83 -13.25 16.76
N PRO A 159 -35.92 -11.98 16.34
CA PRO A 159 -37.14 -11.46 15.72
C PRO A 159 -37.44 -12.14 14.37
N VAL A 160 -38.70 -12.32 14.10
CA VAL A 160 -39.20 -12.83 12.82
C VAL A 160 -39.80 -11.69 12.03
N TYR A 161 -39.25 -11.48 10.85
CA TYR A 161 -39.69 -10.42 9.93
C TYR A 161 -40.48 -10.98 8.77
N ILE A 162 -41.43 -10.17 8.26
CA ILE A 162 -42.23 -10.52 7.08
C ILE A 162 -42.36 -9.30 6.16
N GLY A 163 -42.28 -9.53 4.87
CA GLY A 163 -42.43 -8.50 3.85
C GLY A 163 -42.38 -9.11 2.46
N THR A 164 -42.51 -8.30 1.41
CA THR A 164 -42.23 -8.79 0.06
C THR A 164 -40.76 -9.19 -0.07
N GLY A 165 -40.40 -10.10 -0.96
CA GLY A 165 -39.01 -10.52 -1.16
C GLY A 165 -38.07 -9.34 -1.42
N ARG A 166 -38.58 -8.30 -2.15
CA ARG A 166 -37.86 -7.05 -2.38
C ARG A 166 -37.63 -6.25 -1.07
N ALA A 167 -38.66 -6.13 -0.23
CA ALA A 167 -38.56 -5.42 1.03
C ALA A 167 -37.57 -6.10 1.97
N VAL A 168 -37.57 -7.42 2.06
CA VAL A 168 -36.62 -8.21 2.85
C VAL A 168 -35.19 -8.03 2.35
N ALA A 169 -34.94 -8.09 1.03
CA ALA A 169 -33.65 -7.87 0.44
C ALA A 169 -33.13 -6.44 0.70
N LEU A 170 -33.98 -5.43 0.58
CA LEU A 170 -33.62 -4.04 0.88
C LEU A 170 -33.36 -3.82 2.38
N TYR A 171 -34.11 -4.49 3.25
CA TYR A 171 -33.86 -4.45 4.70
C TYR A 171 -32.49 -5.02 5.05
N GLN A 172 -32.13 -6.19 4.50
CA GLN A 172 -30.82 -6.79 4.68
C GLN A 172 -29.71 -5.87 4.13
N LEU A 173 -29.89 -5.33 2.91
CA LEU A 173 -28.93 -4.42 2.30
C LEU A 173 -28.70 -3.18 3.17
N LYS A 174 -29.77 -2.56 3.70
CA LYS A 174 -29.65 -1.39 4.61
C LYS A 174 -28.89 -1.73 5.88
N LYS A 175 -29.07 -2.92 6.44
CA LYS A 175 -28.37 -3.37 7.63
C LYS A 175 -26.88 -3.57 7.38
N GLU A 176 -26.53 -4.06 6.18
CA GLU A 176 -25.16 -4.46 5.80
C GLU A 176 -24.43 -3.39 4.94
N ILE A 177 -25.06 -2.24 4.66
CA ILE A 177 -24.51 -1.24 3.73
C ILE A 177 -23.18 -0.65 4.21
N ILE A 178 -23.02 -0.48 5.52
CA ILE A 178 -21.79 0.07 6.10
C ILE A 178 -20.63 -0.94 5.99
N PRO A 179 -20.73 -2.18 6.51
CA PRO A 179 -19.64 -3.15 6.38
C PRO A 179 -19.33 -3.51 4.93
N LEU A 180 -20.32 -3.67 4.06
CA LEU A 180 -20.09 -3.96 2.63
C LEU A 180 -19.45 -2.77 1.90
N GLY A 181 -19.89 -1.55 2.21
CA GLY A 181 -19.27 -0.32 1.69
C GLY A 181 -17.81 -0.18 2.15
N ALA A 182 -17.54 -0.44 3.42
CA ALA A 182 -16.19 -0.46 3.96
C ALA A 182 -15.31 -1.51 3.27
N ALA A 183 -15.82 -2.73 3.07
CA ALA A 183 -15.10 -3.78 2.35
C ALA A 183 -14.76 -3.36 0.91
N MET A 184 -15.69 -2.74 0.19
CA MET A 184 -15.46 -2.25 -1.16
C MET A 184 -14.35 -1.17 -1.21
N VAL A 185 -14.38 -0.21 -0.29
CA VAL A 185 -13.33 0.81 -0.16
C VAL A 185 -11.98 0.14 0.15
N MET A 186 -11.94 -0.82 1.07
CA MET A 186 -10.72 -1.54 1.42
C MET A 186 -10.13 -2.32 0.24
N ILE A 187 -10.97 -2.95 -0.61
CA ILE A 187 -10.51 -3.63 -1.84
C ILE A 187 -9.83 -2.63 -2.79
N VAL A 188 -10.45 -1.47 -3.03
CA VAL A 188 -9.88 -0.43 -3.90
C VAL A 188 -8.55 0.06 -3.34
N LEU A 189 -8.49 0.39 -2.04
CA LEU A 189 -7.26 0.82 -1.37
C LEU A 189 -6.18 -0.26 -1.40
N SER A 190 -6.54 -1.53 -1.27
CA SER A 190 -5.61 -2.65 -1.40
C SER A 190 -4.97 -2.73 -2.78
N MET A 191 -5.78 -2.61 -3.84
CA MET A 191 -5.26 -2.58 -5.22
C MET A 191 -4.27 -1.43 -5.43
N ILE A 192 -4.58 -0.26 -4.90
CA ILE A 192 -3.69 0.91 -4.97
C ILE A 192 -2.38 0.64 -4.23
N ALA A 193 -2.47 0.17 -2.99
CA ALA A 193 -1.29 -0.13 -2.18
C ALA A 193 -0.40 -1.19 -2.86
N LEU A 194 -1.01 -2.21 -3.50
CA LEU A 194 -0.30 -3.22 -4.26
C LEU A 194 0.43 -2.62 -5.48
N VAL A 195 -0.26 -1.77 -6.26
CA VAL A 195 0.34 -1.07 -7.42
C VAL A 195 1.51 -0.20 -6.98
N ILE A 196 1.36 0.56 -5.89
CA ILE A 196 2.45 1.37 -5.31
C ILE A 196 3.62 0.46 -4.90
N SER A 197 3.35 -0.64 -4.20
CA SER A 197 4.38 -1.61 -3.79
C SER A 197 5.16 -2.16 -4.97
N LEU A 198 4.47 -2.56 -6.06
CA LEU A 198 5.09 -3.07 -7.28
C LEU A 198 5.90 -1.99 -8.00
N TYR A 199 5.39 -0.76 -8.08
CA TYR A 199 6.10 0.38 -8.65
C TYR A 199 7.39 0.68 -7.87
N MET A 200 7.32 0.73 -6.54
CA MET A 200 8.49 0.95 -5.68
C MET A 200 9.53 -0.16 -5.86
N LYS A 201 9.10 -1.43 -5.89
CA LYS A 201 9.98 -2.57 -6.14
C LYS A 201 10.70 -2.44 -7.49
N LYS A 202 9.99 -2.06 -8.57
CA LYS A 202 10.58 -1.81 -9.90
C LYS A 202 11.63 -0.70 -9.87
N ARG A 203 11.50 0.27 -8.98
CA ARG A 203 12.43 1.38 -8.75
C ARG A 203 13.53 1.10 -7.73
N GLN A 204 13.67 -0.17 -7.30
CA GLN A 204 14.61 -0.58 -6.24
C GLN A 204 14.41 0.19 -4.92
N MET A 205 13.17 0.57 -4.64
CA MET A 205 12.75 1.21 -3.38
C MET A 205 12.06 0.18 -2.48
N SER A 206 12.11 0.40 -1.16
CA SER A 206 11.38 -0.47 -0.22
C SER A 206 9.87 -0.26 -0.34
N GLY A 207 9.17 -1.19 -0.99
CA GLY A 207 7.71 -1.20 -1.12
C GLY A 207 7.01 -2.16 -0.15
N GLY A 208 7.75 -2.75 0.77
CA GLY A 208 7.25 -3.82 1.64
C GLY A 208 6.10 -3.38 2.57
N ARG A 209 6.12 -2.15 3.08
CA ARG A 209 5.04 -1.60 3.92
C ARG A 209 3.71 -1.56 3.16
N PHE A 210 3.71 -1.07 1.92
CA PHE A 210 2.51 -1.03 1.08
C PHE A 210 1.96 -2.42 0.74
N ARG A 211 2.83 -3.42 0.55
CA ARG A 211 2.43 -4.82 0.36
C ARG A 211 1.70 -5.35 1.58
N ASP A 212 2.24 -5.11 2.77
CA ASP A 212 1.71 -5.65 4.00
C ASP A 212 0.37 -4.96 4.36
N VAL A 213 0.24 -3.65 4.08
CA VAL A 213 -1.03 -2.92 4.13
C VAL A 213 -2.05 -3.49 3.13
N ALA A 214 -1.63 -3.75 1.89
CA ALA A 214 -2.52 -4.35 0.89
C ALA A 214 -3.06 -5.71 1.33
N LEU A 215 -2.19 -6.57 1.87
CA LEU A 215 -2.59 -7.88 2.40
C LEU A 215 -3.57 -7.76 3.57
N PHE A 216 -3.34 -6.82 4.50
CA PHE A 216 -4.26 -6.56 5.60
C PHE A 216 -5.64 -6.16 5.08
N LEU A 217 -5.68 -5.22 4.12
CA LEU A 217 -6.93 -4.75 3.51
C LEU A 217 -7.70 -5.85 2.80
N VAL A 218 -7.00 -6.74 2.08
CA VAL A 218 -7.62 -7.91 1.42
C VAL A 218 -8.24 -8.82 2.46
N VAL A 219 -7.49 -9.17 3.51
CA VAL A 219 -7.99 -10.06 4.58
C VAL A 219 -9.21 -9.45 5.27
N CYS A 220 -9.17 -8.14 5.61
CA CYS A 220 -10.31 -7.43 6.19
C CYS A 220 -11.53 -7.44 5.24
N SER A 221 -11.32 -7.17 3.95
CA SER A 221 -12.41 -7.11 2.97
C SER A 221 -13.07 -8.45 2.78
N ILE A 222 -12.28 -9.52 2.65
CA ILE A 222 -12.81 -10.88 2.53
C ILE A 222 -13.58 -11.24 3.79
N TRP A 223 -13.03 -10.92 4.98
CA TRP A 223 -13.71 -11.15 6.24
C TRP A 223 -15.08 -10.45 6.28
N LEU A 224 -15.14 -9.14 6.03
CA LEU A 224 -16.38 -8.37 6.08
C LEU A 224 -17.45 -8.87 5.06
N VAL A 225 -17.02 -9.19 3.84
CA VAL A 225 -17.95 -9.70 2.81
C VAL A 225 -18.47 -11.09 3.19
N THR A 226 -17.60 -11.98 3.65
CA THR A 226 -18.00 -13.35 3.98
C THR A 226 -18.76 -13.46 5.31
N ASP A 227 -18.57 -12.50 6.22
CA ASP A 227 -19.34 -12.39 7.47
C ASP A 227 -20.75 -11.78 7.25
N SER A 228 -21.00 -11.15 6.11
CA SER A 228 -22.26 -10.49 5.80
C SER A 228 -23.39 -11.50 5.62
N SER A 229 -24.50 -11.28 6.33
CA SER A 229 -25.73 -12.08 6.18
C SER A 229 -26.33 -11.97 4.78
N LEU A 230 -26.13 -10.82 4.13
CA LEU A 230 -26.58 -10.61 2.75
C LEU A 230 -25.81 -11.52 1.77
N ALA A 231 -24.47 -11.57 1.87
CA ALA A 231 -23.65 -12.42 1.01
C ALA A 231 -23.98 -13.91 1.23
N GLN A 232 -24.20 -14.31 2.47
CA GLN A 232 -24.62 -15.68 2.82
C GLN A 232 -25.97 -16.04 2.23
N SER A 233 -26.95 -15.10 2.18
CA SER A 233 -28.28 -15.30 1.60
C SER A 233 -28.26 -15.58 0.10
N PHE A 234 -27.25 -15.08 -0.62
CA PHE A 234 -27.08 -15.32 -2.06
C PHE A 234 -26.18 -16.50 -2.39
N SER A 235 -25.56 -17.11 -1.38
CA SER A 235 -24.66 -18.24 -1.58
C SER A 235 -25.42 -19.55 -1.58
N SER A 236 -25.06 -20.45 -2.50
CA SER A 236 -25.51 -21.84 -2.46
C SER A 236 -24.88 -22.64 -1.31
N ASN A 237 -23.78 -22.14 -0.73
CA ASN A 237 -23.09 -22.75 0.40
C ASN A 237 -22.69 -21.68 1.43
N PRO A 238 -23.63 -21.24 2.29
CA PRO A 238 -23.36 -20.23 3.31
C PRO A 238 -22.32 -20.68 4.35
N ASP A 239 -22.21 -21.99 4.63
CA ASP A 239 -21.22 -22.52 5.58
C ASP A 239 -19.80 -22.30 5.11
N ALA A 240 -19.54 -22.42 3.81
CA ALA A 240 -18.23 -22.12 3.23
C ALA A 240 -17.84 -20.64 3.43
N LEU A 241 -18.79 -19.72 3.27
CA LEU A 241 -18.56 -18.30 3.53
C LEU A 241 -18.26 -18.05 5.01
N CYS A 242 -19.02 -18.66 5.90
CA CYS A 242 -18.77 -18.59 7.34
C CYS A 242 -17.38 -19.12 7.70
N LEU A 243 -16.97 -20.25 7.13
CA LEU A 243 -15.64 -20.84 7.34
C LEU A 243 -14.54 -19.89 6.89
N ILE A 244 -14.68 -19.31 5.70
CA ILE A 244 -13.73 -18.30 5.18
C ILE A 244 -13.68 -17.08 6.13
N SER A 245 -14.83 -16.59 6.60
CA SER A 245 -14.92 -15.48 7.55
C SER A 245 -14.08 -15.74 8.80
N PHE A 246 -14.21 -16.92 9.43
CA PHE A 246 -13.42 -17.26 10.63
C PHE A 246 -11.92 -17.33 10.36
N TYR A 247 -11.50 -17.97 9.26
CA TYR A 247 -10.08 -18.03 8.92
C TYR A 247 -9.49 -16.64 8.63
N MET A 248 -10.22 -15.79 7.92
CA MET A 248 -9.79 -14.42 7.67
C MET A 248 -9.67 -13.62 8.98
N PHE A 249 -10.63 -13.77 9.88
CA PHE A 249 -10.56 -13.13 11.21
C PHE A 249 -9.37 -13.63 12.04
N MET A 250 -9.13 -14.94 12.11
CA MET A 250 -7.99 -15.51 12.82
C MET A 250 -6.64 -15.05 12.28
N LEU A 251 -6.55 -14.80 10.97
CA LEU A 251 -5.31 -14.40 10.30
C LEU A 251 -5.13 -12.87 10.19
N LEU A 252 -6.11 -12.08 10.65
CA LEU A 252 -6.11 -10.62 10.52
C LEU A 252 -4.85 -9.95 11.09
N ALA A 253 -4.33 -10.47 12.20
CA ALA A 253 -3.14 -9.92 12.85
C ALA A 253 -1.85 -10.16 12.07
N VAL A 254 -1.77 -11.21 11.24
CA VAL A 254 -0.51 -11.61 10.58
C VAL A 254 0.05 -10.53 9.65
N PRO A 255 -0.71 -9.95 8.70
CA PRO A 255 -0.20 -8.87 7.85
C PRO A 255 0.20 -7.63 8.66
N MET A 256 -0.51 -7.37 9.77
CA MET A 256 -0.21 -6.23 10.65
C MET A 256 1.11 -6.41 11.40
N ILE A 257 1.42 -7.63 11.86
CA ILE A 257 2.71 -7.92 12.49
C ILE A 257 3.83 -7.78 11.47
N HIS A 258 3.66 -8.26 10.24
CA HIS A 258 4.63 -8.06 9.16
C HIS A 258 4.86 -6.58 8.83
N PHE A 259 3.78 -5.78 8.76
CA PHE A 259 3.88 -4.34 8.58
C PHE A 259 4.72 -3.71 9.69
N GLN A 260 4.46 -4.09 10.94
CA GLN A 260 5.14 -3.54 12.10
C GLN A 260 6.63 -3.90 12.15
N GLN A 261 7.03 -5.10 11.70
CA GLN A 261 8.44 -5.48 11.58
C GLN A 261 9.24 -4.53 10.66
N ARG A 262 8.56 -3.79 9.76
CA ARG A 262 9.20 -2.86 8.82
C ARG A 262 9.32 -1.43 9.34
N ILE A 263 8.93 -1.17 10.57
CA ILE A 263 8.92 0.17 11.16
C ILE A 263 10.03 0.29 12.18
N GLY A 264 10.81 1.36 12.07
CA GLY A 264 11.94 1.60 12.95
C GLY A 264 12.86 0.38 13.01
N ASP A 265 13.26 0.00 14.22
CA ASP A 265 14.08 -1.20 14.47
C ASP A 265 13.25 -2.38 15.00
N MET A 266 11.94 -2.43 14.70
CA MET A 266 11.05 -3.46 15.26
C MET A 266 11.42 -4.88 14.82
N ALA A 267 12.03 -5.06 13.66
CA ALA A 267 12.49 -6.37 13.16
C ALA A 267 13.45 -7.12 14.13
N LYS A 268 14.11 -6.41 15.04
CA LYS A 268 14.99 -7.02 16.05
C LYS A 268 14.25 -7.83 17.11
N TYR A 269 12.94 -7.59 17.27
CA TYR A 269 12.14 -8.28 18.29
C TYR A 269 11.62 -9.62 17.77
N ARG A 270 12.31 -10.73 18.10
CA ARG A 270 11.91 -12.10 17.72
C ARG A 270 10.50 -12.49 18.18
N ILE A 271 9.96 -11.83 19.20
CA ILE A 271 8.59 -12.06 19.66
C ILE A 271 7.56 -11.80 18.55
N LEU A 272 7.85 -10.94 17.58
CA LEU A 272 6.97 -10.69 16.43
C LEU A 272 6.84 -11.94 15.56
N ASP A 273 7.94 -12.65 15.29
CA ASP A 273 7.91 -13.92 14.56
C ASP A 273 7.13 -14.99 15.33
N THR A 274 7.33 -15.03 16.66
CA THR A 274 6.56 -15.93 17.54
C THR A 274 5.07 -15.64 17.46
N GLY A 275 4.68 -14.36 17.33
CA GLY A 275 3.28 -13.97 17.15
C GLY A 275 2.68 -14.45 15.84
N ILE A 276 3.37 -14.26 14.74
CA ILE A 276 2.95 -14.78 13.44
C ILE A 276 2.71 -16.28 13.52
N PHE A 277 3.68 -17.01 14.11
CA PHE A 277 3.57 -18.44 14.30
C PHE A 277 2.37 -18.82 15.19
N ALA A 278 2.14 -18.07 16.29
CA ALA A 278 1.02 -18.32 17.21
C ALA A 278 -0.34 -18.16 16.50
N PHE A 279 -0.51 -17.16 15.63
CA PHE A 279 -1.76 -16.98 14.87
C PHE A 279 -1.97 -18.10 13.85
N TYR A 280 -0.93 -18.55 13.15
CA TYR A 280 -1.03 -19.71 12.26
C TYR A 280 -1.35 -21.00 13.03
N CYS A 281 -0.69 -21.23 14.17
CA CYS A 281 -1.00 -22.37 15.04
C CYS A 281 -2.43 -22.33 15.54
N ASN A 282 -2.92 -21.15 15.98
CA ASN A 282 -4.30 -20.96 16.40
C ASN A 282 -5.29 -21.34 15.28
N ALA A 283 -5.10 -20.82 14.07
CA ALA A 283 -5.96 -21.12 12.93
C ALA A 283 -5.93 -22.61 12.55
N LEU A 284 -4.74 -23.22 12.53
CA LEU A 284 -4.58 -24.64 12.22
C LEU A 284 -5.23 -25.53 13.29
N THR A 285 -4.98 -25.24 14.58
CA THR A 285 -5.52 -26.03 15.70
C THR A 285 -7.04 -25.95 15.72
N GLN A 286 -7.63 -24.76 15.59
CA GLN A 286 -9.09 -24.61 15.53
C GLN A 286 -9.68 -25.33 14.33
N GLY A 287 -9.01 -25.27 13.16
CA GLY A 287 -9.43 -26.03 11.98
C GLY A 287 -9.43 -27.53 12.19
N ILE A 288 -8.37 -28.08 12.80
CA ILE A 288 -8.28 -29.52 13.11
C ILE A 288 -9.35 -29.93 14.10
N LEU A 289 -9.54 -29.18 15.20
CA LEU A 289 -10.54 -29.49 16.22
C LEU A 289 -11.97 -29.46 15.65
N ALA A 290 -12.25 -28.48 14.80
CA ALA A 290 -13.54 -28.38 14.11
C ALA A 290 -13.74 -29.53 13.12
N PHE A 291 -12.71 -29.88 12.34
CA PHE A 291 -12.76 -31.01 11.40
C PHE A 291 -13.00 -32.36 12.10
N LEU A 292 -12.37 -32.55 13.27
CA LEU A 292 -12.55 -33.75 14.09
C LEU A 292 -13.89 -33.76 14.85
N GLY A 293 -14.65 -32.66 14.83
CA GLY A 293 -15.92 -32.54 15.53
C GLY A 293 -15.78 -32.42 17.05
N ILE A 294 -14.59 -32.05 17.56
CA ILE A 294 -14.31 -31.90 19.00
C ILE A 294 -14.88 -30.60 19.54
N ALA A 295 -14.77 -29.50 18.76
CA ALA A 295 -15.28 -28.17 19.12
C ALA A 295 -15.67 -27.38 17.89
N GLU A 296 -16.70 -26.54 18.02
CA GLU A 296 -17.12 -25.64 16.95
C GLU A 296 -16.29 -24.35 16.93
N PHE A 297 -16.11 -23.72 15.74
CA PHE A 297 -15.37 -22.46 15.62
C PHE A 297 -15.90 -21.36 16.53
N LYS A 298 -17.22 -21.24 16.68
CA LYS A 298 -17.84 -20.23 17.56
C LYS A 298 -17.42 -20.39 19.01
N ASP A 299 -17.28 -21.64 19.49
CA ASP A 299 -16.92 -21.95 20.86
C ASP A 299 -15.43 -21.67 21.12
N MET A 300 -14.61 -21.78 20.07
CA MET A 300 -13.17 -21.47 20.13
C MET A 300 -12.85 -20.01 19.83
N LEU A 301 -13.83 -19.20 19.42
CA LEU A 301 -13.65 -17.80 19.02
C LEU A 301 -13.04 -16.96 20.16
N PHE A 302 -13.39 -17.25 21.41
CA PHE A 302 -12.85 -16.55 22.57
C PHE A 302 -11.33 -16.71 22.67
N VAL A 303 -10.76 -17.84 22.24
CA VAL A 303 -9.30 -18.06 22.22
C VAL A 303 -8.63 -17.08 21.27
N THR A 304 -9.22 -16.89 20.07
CA THR A 304 -8.74 -15.91 19.11
C THR A 304 -8.84 -14.48 19.65
N HIS A 305 -9.94 -14.14 20.33
CA HIS A 305 -10.11 -12.81 20.95
C HIS A 305 -9.06 -12.57 22.03
N ILE A 306 -8.81 -13.56 22.92
CA ILE A 306 -7.76 -13.44 23.93
C ILE A 306 -6.39 -13.29 23.28
N LEU A 307 -6.08 -14.08 22.25
CA LEU A 307 -4.81 -14.01 21.53
C LEU A 307 -4.62 -12.63 20.90
N LEU A 308 -5.64 -12.10 20.22
CA LEU A 308 -5.63 -10.75 19.65
C LEU A 308 -5.42 -9.67 20.72
N PHE A 309 -6.15 -9.75 21.83
CA PHE A 309 -6.03 -8.79 22.93
C PHE A 309 -4.63 -8.79 23.54
N VAL A 310 -4.11 -9.96 23.89
CA VAL A 310 -2.74 -10.11 24.42
C VAL A 310 -1.73 -9.55 23.41
N TRP A 311 -1.95 -9.83 22.12
CA TRP A 311 -1.05 -9.37 21.08
C TRP A 311 -1.05 -7.85 20.93
N VAL A 312 -2.22 -7.21 20.97
CA VAL A 312 -2.34 -5.74 20.98
C VAL A 312 -1.56 -5.13 22.14
N LEU A 313 -1.61 -5.72 23.32
CA LEU A 313 -0.85 -5.25 24.51
C LEU A 313 0.67 -5.41 24.30
N ILE A 314 1.13 -6.56 23.78
CA ILE A 314 2.54 -6.79 23.45
C ILE A 314 3.03 -5.75 22.44
N LEU A 315 2.27 -5.54 21.36
CA LEU A 315 2.61 -4.60 20.32
C LEU A 315 2.65 -3.15 20.85
N ALA A 316 1.69 -2.76 21.67
CA ALA A 316 1.68 -1.44 22.32
C ALA A 316 2.92 -1.26 23.21
N ALA A 317 3.26 -2.26 24.02
CA ALA A 317 4.44 -2.22 24.90
C ALA A 317 5.75 -2.09 24.10
N LEU A 318 5.89 -2.83 22.97
CA LEU A 318 7.04 -2.74 22.08
C LEU A 318 7.14 -1.37 21.41
N LEU A 319 6.00 -0.82 20.93
CA LEU A 319 5.96 0.51 20.32
C LEU A 319 6.29 1.61 21.32
N ILE A 320 5.78 1.52 22.56
CA ILE A 320 6.13 2.45 23.63
C ILE A 320 7.64 2.40 23.92
N ARG A 321 8.21 1.19 24.02
CA ARG A 321 9.65 1.01 24.23
C ARG A 321 10.47 1.61 23.09
N GLU A 322 10.07 1.37 21.85
CA GLU A 322 10.76 1.88 20.66
C GLU A 322 10.63 3.41 20.57
N TYR A 323 9.45 3.96 20.84
CA TYR A 323 9.24 5.40 20.89
C TYR A 323 10.08 6.11 21.95
N ARG A 324 10.15 5.55 23.17
CA ARG A 324 10.98 6.11 24.25
C ARG A 324 12.45 6.14 23.88
N LYS A 325 12.93 5.15 23.10
CA LYS A 325 14.34 5.03 22.70
C LYS A 325 14.71 5.98 21.56
N HIS A 326 13.87 6.09 20.55
CA HIS A 326 14.20 6.76 19.27
C HIS A 326 13.38 8.01 18.98
N LYS A 327 12.27 8.25 19.67
CA LYS A 327 11.34 9.39 19.52
C LYS A 327 10.87 9.63 18.08
N LYS A 328 10.81 8.57 17.24
CA LYS A 328 10.39 8.65 15.85
C LYS A 328 8.87 8.89 15.76
N LYS A 329 8.44 9.86 14.94
CA LYS A 329 7.03 10.21 14.72
C LYS A 329 6.21 9.03 14.19
N GLU A 330 6.78 8.23 13.26
CA GLU A 330 6.16 7.03 12.70
C GLU A 330 5.68 6.06 13.78
N VAL A 331 6.53 5.81 14.79
CA VAL A 331 6.19 4.92 15.92
C VAL A 331 5.03 5.49 16.75
N LEU A 332 4.97 6.81 16.92
CA LEU A 332 3.88 7.47 17.65
C LEU A 332 2.55 7.35 16.90
N VAL A 333 2.55 7.59 15.59
CA VAL A 333 1.35 7.45 14.73
C VAL A 333 0.78 6.03 14.84
N LEU A 334 1.63 5.02 14.76
CA LEU A 334 1.21 3.64 14.95
C LEU A 334 0.68 3.35 16.34
N LEU A 335 1.36 3.83 17.37
CA LEU A 335 0.92 3.63 18.74
C LEU A 335 -0.48 4.21 18.96
N THR A 336 -0.76 5.40 18.45
CA THR A 336 -2.11 6.00 18.52
C THR A 336 -3.15 5.16 17.78
N GLY A 337 -2.81 4.66 16.60
CA GLY A 337 -3.67 3.76 15.84
C GLY A 337 -3.99 2.45 16.57
N TYR A 338 -2.98 1.80 17.17
CA TYR A 338 -3.18 0.59 17.97
C TYR A 338 -4.02 0.83 19.24
N ILE A 339 -3.88 1.98 19.87
CA ILE A 339 -4.73 2.35 21.02
C ILE A 339 -6.19 2.47 20.56
N ILE A 340 -6.45 3.10 19.42
CA ILE A 340 -7.80 3.26 18.87
C ILE A 340 -8.44 1.90 18.56
N VAL A 341 -7.73 1.03 17.81
CA VAL A 341 -8.23 -0.31 17.48
C VAL A 341 -8.39 -1.18 18.72
N GLY A 342 -7.42 -1.12 19.63
CA GLY A 342 -7.49 -1.88 20.89
C GLY A 342 -8.69 -1.43 21.74
N ALA A 343 -8.88 -0.12 21.89
CA ALA A 343 -10.02 0.41 22.64
C ALA A 343 -11.36 0.04 21.98
N SER A 344 -11.49 0.22 20.65
CA SER A 344 -12.70 -0.17 19.92
C SER A 344 -12.98 -1.67 19.99
N GLY A 345 -11.94 -2.51 19.95
CA GLY A 345 -12.05 -3.95 20.12
C GLY A 345 -12.52 -4.35 21.53
N VAL A 346 -11.96 -3.75 22.56
CA VAL A 346 -12.39 -3.99 23.95
C VAL A 346 -13.84 -3.55 24.15
N ILE A 347 -14.22 -2.38 23.66
CA ILE A 347 -15.62 -1.90 23.74
C ILE A 347 -16.55 -2.88 23.00
N ALA A 348 -16.18 -3.31 21.79
CA ALA A 348 -16.97 -4.27 21.04
C ALA A 348 -17.13 -5.60 21.77
N LEU A 349 -16.07 -6.11 22.41
CA LEU A 349 -16.12 -7.34 23.21
C LEU A 349 -17.01 -7.19 24.45
N ILE A 350 -16.93 -6.06 25.14
CA ILE A 350 -17.79 -5.75 26.29
C ILE A 350 -19.27 -5.73 25.86
N LEU A 351 -19.58 -5.06 24.75
CA LEU A 351 -20.94 -5.00 24.22
C LEU A 351 -21.45 -6.39 23.80
N TYR A 352 -20.60 -7.21 23.24
CA TYR A 352 -20.94 -8.57 22.82
C TYR A 352 -21.22 -9.50 24.02
N TRP A 353 -20.26 -9.54 24.97
CA TRP A 353 -20.29 -10.55 26.05
C TRP A 353 -21.13 -10.13 27.27
N LEU A 354 -21.25 -8.83 27.56
CA LEU A 354 -21.98 -8.35 28.74
C LEU A 354 -23.38 -7.81 28.42
N PHE A 355 -23.55 -7.21 27.22
CA PHE A 355 -24.81 -6.53 26.87
C PHE A 355 -25.56 -7.23 25.73
N GLU A 356 -25.00 -8.25 25.12
CA GLU A 356 -25.57 -9.02 23.98
C GLU A 356 -26.06 -8.10 22.82
N ILE A 357 -25.44 -6.94 22.64
CA ILE A 357 -25.84 -5.94 21.64
C ILE A 357 -25.41 -6.40 20.24
N SER A 358 -26.36 -6.54 19.33
CA SER A 358 -26.13 -7.01 17.96
C SER A 358 -25.23 -6.12 17.09
N TYR A 359 -25.04 -4.84 17.46
CA TYR A 359 -24.26 -3.86 16.68
C TYR A 359 -22.81 -3.68 17.17
N TYR A 360 -22.30 -4.55 18.01
CA TYR A 360 -20.94 -4.47 18.55
C TYR A 360 -19.86 -4.40 17.45
N GLY A 361 -20.07 -5.04 16.30
CA GLY A 361 -19.13 -5.07 15.19
C GLY A 361 -18.85 -3.69 14.60
N VAL A 362 -19.85 -2.82 14.52
CA VAL A 362 -19.73 -1.47 13.93
C VAL A 362 -18.66 -0.62 14.64
N ILE A 363 -18.54 -0.74 15.96
CA ILE A 363 -17.54 0.02 16.74
C ILE A 363 -16.12 -0.45 16.37
N PHE A 364 -15.92 -1.76 16.28
CA PHE A 364 -14.63 -2.32 15.86
C PHE A 364 -14.31 -1.97 14.41
N GLU A 365 -15.29 -1.99 13.51
CA GLU A 365 -15.14 -1.60 12.10
C GLU A 365 -14.72 -0.13 11.98
N LEU A 366 -15.37 0.78 12.71
CA LEU A 366 -15.00 2.20 12.73
C LEU A 366 -13.59 2.42 13.29
N GLY A 367 -13.25 1.75 14.39
CA GLY A 367 -11.89 1.79 14.95
C GLY A 367 -10.84 1.29 13.95
N SER A 368 -11.15 0.20 13.24
CA SER A 368 -10.29 -0.37 12.21
C SER A 368 -10.12 0.56 10.99
N LEU A 369 -11.18 1.26 10.57
CA LEU A 369 -11.11 2.27 9.50
C LEU A 369 -10.23 3.45 9.89
N ILE A 370 -10.38 3.98 11.11
CA ILE A 370 -9.52 5.07 11.60
C ILE A 370 -8.06 4.63 11.66
N PHE A 371 -7.80 3.42 12.16
CA PHE A 371 -6.48 2.83 12.16
C PHE A 371 -5.88 2.71 10.76
N LEU A 372 -6.70 2.27 9.81
CA LEU A 372 -6.31 2.16 8.41
C LEU A 372 -5.90 3.49 7.80
N VAL A 373 -6.68 4.55 8.04
CA VAL A 373 -6.36 5.92 7.58
C VAL A 373 -5.00 6.36 8.14
N ASN A 374 -4.72 6.08 9.42
CA ASN A 374 -3.42 6.38 10.03
C ASN A 374 -2.27 5.64 9.34
N ILE A 375 -2.42 4.33 9.06
CA ILE A 375 -1.40 3.52 8.39
C ILE A 375 -1.13 4.01 6.97
N ILE A 376 -2.19 4.31 6.21
CA ILE A 376 -2.05 4.80 4.84
C ILE A 376 -1.38 6.17 4.83
N ALA A 377 -1.78 7.07 5.75
CA ALA A 377 -1.17 8.38 5.88
C ALA A 377 0.34 8.28 6.18
N ASP A 378 0.73 7.42 7.13
CA ASP A 378 2.14 7.17 7.45
C ASP A 378 2.92 6.63 6.24
N ALA A 379 2.38 5.64 5.55
CA ALA A 379 3.00 5.06 4.37
C ALA A 379 3.17 6.09 3.22
N VAL A 380 2.18 6.97 3.01
CA VAL A 380 2.25 8.05 2.00
C VAL A 380 3.29 9.09 2.37
N ILE A 381 3.36 9.51 3.64
CA ILE A 381 4.37 10.46 4.12
C ILE A 381 5.77 9.89 3.91
N GLU A 382 6.00 8.63 4.32
CA GLU A 382 7.29 7.96 4.09
C GLU A 382 7.66 7.90 2.60
N MET A 383 6.70 7.60 1.74
CA MET A 383 6.92 7.58 0.29
C MET A 383 7.34 8.97 -0.21
N ALA A 384 6.66 10.03 0.24
CA ALA A 384 6.99 11.41 -0.15
C ALA A 384 8.42 11.79 0.31
N ASP A 385 8.79 11.45 1.54
CA ASP A 385 10.13 11.72 2.08
C ASP A 385 11.21 10.93 1.33
N ASN A 386 10.98 9.67 1.00
CA ASN A 386 11.90 8.86 0.19
C ASN A 386 12.10 9.43 -1.23
N ILE A 387 11.03 9.93 -1.86
CA ILE A 387 11.11 10.57 -3.18
C ILE A 387 11.91 11.87 -3.07
N ARG A 388 11.63 12.69 -2.06
CA ARG A 388 12.33 13.95 -1.81
C ARG A 388 13.83 13.70 -1.59
N TYR A 389 14.19 12.78 -0.72
CA TYR A 389 15.57 12.42 -0.45
C TYR A 389 16.33 12.00 -1.72
N ARG A 390 15.69 11.19 -2.59
CA ARG A 390 16.28 10.79 -3.87
C ARG A 390 16.44 11.97 -4.84
N MET A 391 15.47 12.87 -4.89
CA MET A 391 15.58 14.08 -5.73
C MET A 391 16.71 14.99 -5.26
N GLU A 392 16.83 15.19 -3.95
CA GLU A 392 17.91 15.96 -3.35
C GLU A 392 19.28 15.30 -3.60
N SER A 393 19.38 13.98 -3.44
CA SER A 393 20.60 13.22 -3.73
C SER A 393 21.00 13.30 -5.19
N GLN A 394 20.05 13.17 -6.13
CA GLN A 394 20.31 13.31 -7.58
C GLN A 394 20.69 14.74 -7.95
N ALA A 395 20.07 15.74 -7.34
CA ALA A 395 20.42 17.13 -7.55
C ALA A 395 21.85 17.42 -7.03
N TYR A 396 22.18 16.89 -5.84
CA TYR A 396 23.52 17.00 -5.26
C TYR A 396 24.57 16.30 -6.14
N GLU A 397 24.30 15.08 -6.61
CA GLU A 397 25.20 14.40 -7.56
C GLU A 397 25.41 15.17 -8.85
N ARG A 398 24.40 15.88 -9.36
CA ARG A 398 24.51 16.72 -10.54
C ARG A 398 25.43 17.92 -10.30
N ILE A 399 25.23 18.63 -9.19
CA ILE A 399 26.06 19.78 -8.79
C ILE A 399 27.52 19.33 -8.59
N VAL A 400 27.74 18.13 -8.06
CA VAL A 400 29.11 17.59 -7.87
C VAL A 400 29.76 17.15 -9.18
N ARG A 401 28.97 16.80 -10.21
CA ARG A 401 29.47 16.26 -11.50
C ARG A 401 29.67 17.31 -12.58
N GLU A 402 28.90 18.41 -12.58
CA GLU A 402 28.91 19.43 -13.62
C GLU A 402 29.28 20.79 -13.03
N ASP A 403 30.21 21.50 -13.66
CA ASP A 403 30.59 22.87 -13.29
C ASP A 403 29.47 23.85 -13.67
N GLY A 404 29.01 24.63 -12.70
CA GLY A 404 27.85 25.52 -12.88
C GLY A 404 28.06 26.68 -13.85
N MET A 405 29.31 27.05 -14.14
CA MET A 405 29.64 28.16 -15.05
C MET A 405 29.79 27.68 -16.49
N THR A 406 30.48 26.56 -16.70
CA THR A 406 30.85 26.08 -18.04
C THR A 406 29.97 24.92 -18.53
N GLY A 407 29.27 24.23 -17.64
CA GLY A 407 28.53 23.00 -17.96
C GLY A 407 29.42 21.77 -18.17
N PHE A 408 30.73 21.90 -18.09
CA PHE A 408 31.67 20.80 -18.18
C PHE A 408 31.64 19.91 -16.92
N LYS A 409 32.18 18.70 -17.02
CA LYS A 409 32.33 17.88 -15.83
C LYS A 409 33.36 18.52 -14.88
N THR A 410 33.16 18.32 -13.57
CA THR A 410 34.07 18.86 -12.54
C THR A 410 35.37 18.06 -12.44
N ARG A 411 36.32 18.58 -11.68
CA ARG A 411 37.57 17.88 -11.30
C ARG A 411 37.30 16.48 -10.72
N ASN A 412 36.32 16.35 -9.82
CA ASN A 412 35.95 15.05 -9.27
C ASN A 412 35.46 14.08 -10.38
N GLY A 413 34.78 14.59 -11.39
CA GLY A 413 34.41 13.82 -12.57
C GLY A 413 35.61 13.34 -13.38
N PHE A 414 36.63 14.21 -13.53
CA PHE A 414 37.91 13.89 -14.18
C PHE A 414 38.68 12.82 -13.41
N ASP A 415 38.86 13.01 -12.09
CA ASP A 415 39.61 12.06 -11.26
C ASP A 415 39.00 10.66 -11.28
N LYS A 416 37.65 10.56 -11.22
CA LYS A 416 36.93 9.29 -11.36
C LYS A 416 37.09 8.65 -12.74
N ALA A 417 37.11 9.45 -13.81
CA ALA A 417 37.33 8.95 -15.15
C ALA A 417 38.75 8.38 -15.30
N VAL A 418 39.75 9.08 -14.76
CA VAL A 418 41.16 8.64 -14.76
C VAL A 418 41.34 7.37 -13.91
N GLU A 419 40.69 7.29 -12.73
CA GLU A 419 40.70 6.10 -11.89
C GLU A 419 40.12 4.88 -12.63
N LYS A 420 39.01 5.07 -13.35
CA LYS A 420 38.42 4.03 -14.17
C LYS A 420 39.35 3.60 -15.30
N ILE A 421 39.99 4.54 -15.99
CA ILE A 421 40.97 4.23 -17.05
C ILE A 421 42.14 3.42 -16.44
N SER A 422 42.58 3.77 -15.23
CA SER A 422 43.66 3.06 -14.54
C SER A 422 43.30 1.61 -14.20
N SER A 423 42.02 1.34 -13.82
CA SER A 423 41.57 -0.01 -13.47
C SER A 423 41.36 -0.91 -14.69
N ASP A 424 40.96 -0.32 -15.81
CA ASP A 424 40.50 -1.04 -17.00
C ASP A 424 41.36 -0.67 -18.23
N ILE A 425 42.66 -0.39 -18.05
CA ILE A 425 43.55 0.19 -19.07
C ILE A 425 43.59 -0.61 -20.37
N GLU A 426 43.49 -1.95 -20.26
CA GLU A 426 43.53 -2.88 -21.40
C GLU A 426 42.24 -2.85 -22.25
N GLU A 427 41.14 -2.29 -21.73
CA GLU A 427 39.87 -2.15 -22.46
C GLU A 427 39.90 -1.02 -23.50
N TYR A 428 40.91 -0.14 -23.44
CA TYR A 428 41.03 1.00 -24.35
C TYR A 428 42.07 0.74 -25.44
N GLU A 429 41.73 1.12 -26.68
CA GLU A 429 42.69 1.09 -27.77
C GLU A 429 43.75 2.18 -27.60
N ASP A 430 43.32 3.41 -27.33
CA ASP A 430 44.16 4.57 -26.99
C ASP A 430 43.30 5.69 -26.40
N ILE A 431 43.90 6.58 -25.61
CA ILE A 431 43.24 7.77 -25.04
C ILE A 431 44.18 8.96 -25.17
N LEU A 432 43.64 10.06 -25.71
CA LEU A 432 44.35 11.33 -25.73
C LEU A 432 43.84 12.21 -24.57
N LEU A 433 44.77 12.64 -23.71
CA LEU A 433 44.56 13.65 -22.69
C LEU A 433 45.09 14.98 -23.21
N ILE A 434 44.30 16.03 -23.06
CA ILE A 434 44.70 17.42 -23.37
C ILE A 434 44.40 18.25 -22.13
N TYR A 435 45.43 18.83 -21.54
CA TYR A 435 45.29 19.88 -20.52
C TYR A 435 45.28 21.23 -21.22
N ILE A 436 44.43 22.14 -20.78
CA ILE A 436 44.24 23.48 -21.35
C ILE A 436 44.16 24.48 -20.20
N ASP A 437 44.82 25.58 -20.34
CA ASP A 437 44.90 26.69 -19.37
C ASP A 437 44.59 28.03 -20.11
N ILE A 438 43.79 28.88 -19.47
CA ILE A 438 43.48 30.20 -20.01
C ILE A 438 44.61 31.16 -19.67
N ASP A 439 45.32 31.66 -20.67
CA ASP A 439 46.42 32.56 -20.46
C ASP A 439 45.94 33.90 -19.88
N GLN A 440 46.68 34.41 -18.88
CA GLN A 440 46.54 35.76 -18.30
C GLN A 440 45.15 36.05 -17.67
N LEU A 441 44.32 35.04 -17.33
CA LEU A 441 43.02 35.23 -16.69
C LEU A 441 43.09 36.08 -15.44
N ARG A 442 44.17 35.91 -14.64
CA ARG A 442 44.38 36.70 -13.44
C ARG A 442 44.56 38.19 -13.75
N MET A 443 45.36 38.54 -14.74
CA MET A 443 45.59 39.91 -15.15
C MET A 443 44.28 40.54 -15.66
N ILE A 444 43.50 39.82 -16.44
CA ILE A 444 42.18 40.27 -16.95
C ILE A 444 41.21 40.52 -15.78
N ASN A 445 41.23 39.66 -14.77
CA ASN A 445 40.40 39.84 -13.57
C ASN A 445 40.82 41.10 -12.77
N GLU A 446 42.13 41.37 -12.68
CA GLU A 446 42.68 42.53 -11.97
C GLU A 446 42.41 43.85 -12.74
N GLU A 447 42.45 43.83 -14.08
CA GLU A 447 42.30 45.02 -14.93
C GLU A 447 40.81 45.34 -15.24
N TYR A 448 40.02 44.33 -15.56
CA TYR A 448 38.64 44.50 -16.06
C TYR A 448 37.56 43.98 -15.11
N GLY A 449 37.95 43.35 -14.01
CA GLY A 449 37.04 42.81 -13.01
C GLY A 449 36.62 41.36 -13.27
N ARG A 450 36.20 40.69 -12.19
CA ARG A 450 35.85 39.26 -12.21
C ARG A 450 34.76 38.88 -13.18
N ALA A 451 33.77 39.76 -13.41
CA ALA A 451 32.69 39.49 -14.36
C ALA A 451 33.20 39.23 -15.77
N ILE A 452 34.23 40.00 -16.19
CA ILE A 452 34.87 39.85 -17.50
C ILE A 452 35.69 38.55 -17.57
N GLY A 453 36.41 38.22 -16.48
CA GLY A 453 37.09 36.93 -16.41
C GLY A 453 36.16 35.74 -16.49
N ASP A 454 34.99 35.83 -15.84
CA ASP A 454 33.96 34.79 -15.91
C ASP A 454 33.43 34.66 -17.35
N GLU A 455 33.22 35.77 -18.07
CA GLU A 455 32.84 35.74 -19.49
C GLU A 455 33.93 35.07 -20.35
N LEU A 456 35.23 35.34 -20.05
CA LEU A 456 36.33 34.71 -20.76
C LEU A 456 36.41 33.22 -20.52
N VAL A 457 36.18 32.77 -19.27
CA VAL A 457 36.11 31.33 -18.90
C VAL A 457 34.99 30.66 -19.70
N VAL A 458 33.80 31.27 -19.77
CA VAL A 458 32.66 30.71 -20.51
C VAL A 458 32.94 30.68 -22.01
N ALA A 459 33.57 31.74 -22.56
CA ALA A 459 33.93 31.80 -23.98
C ALA A 459 34.99 30.72 -24.33
N SER A 460 36.01 30.56 -23.47
CA SER A 460 37.03 29.52 -23.62
C SER A 460 36.42 28.10 -23.57
N ALA A 461 35.51 27.88 -22.65
CA ALA A 461 34.78 26.59 -22.58
C ALA A 461 33.98 26.31 -23.85
N ARG A 462 33.33 27.34 -24.45
CA ARG A 462 32.61 27.19 -25.72
C ARG A 462 33.55 26.82 -26.87
N CYS A 463 34.73 27.41 -26.96
CA CYS A 463 35.74 27.06 -27.98
C CYS A 463 36.16 25.59 -27.81
N ILE A 464 36.40 25.14 -26.57
CA ILE A 464 36.76 23.76 -26.28
C ILE A 464 35.59 22.82 -26.66
N GLU A 465 34.35 23.17 -26.28
CA GLU A 465 33.17 22.38 -26.62
C GLU A 465 32.98 22.23 -28.12
N ASN A 466 33.08 23.30 -28.89
CA ASN A 466 32.94 23.27 -30.33
C ASN A 466 33.91 22.31 -31.04
N VAL A 467 35.15 22.24 -30.55
CA VAL A 467 36.15 21.32 -31.09
C VAL A 467 35.89 19.86 -30.68
N PHE A 468 35.51 19.62 -29.43
CA PHE A 468 35.48 18.27 -28.86
C PHE A 468 34.07 17.71 -28.72
N GLN A 469 33.01 18.43 -29.05
CA GLN A 469 31.62 17.97 -28.99
C GLN A 469 31.43 16.66 -29.77
N GLY A 470 30.94 15.62 -29.05
CA GLY A 470 30.71 14.28 -29.61
C GLY A 470 31.97 13.44 -29.86
N LYS A 471 33.18 13.99 -29.58
CA LYS A 471 34.47 13.32 -29.79
C LYS A 471 35.26 13.14 -28.52
N GLY A 472 35.11 14.03 -27.55
CA GLY A 472 35.79 13.98 -26.27
C GLY A 472 34.88 14.40 -25.10
N THR A 473 35.33 14.11 -23.88
CA THR A 473 34.67 14.58 -22.66
C THR A 473 35.49 15.72 -22.06
N CYS A 474 34.84 16.89 -21.88
CA CYS A 474 35.47 18.08 -21.35
C CYS A 474 35.22 18.20 -19.83
N TYR A 475 36.25 18.62 -19.13
CA TYR A 475 36.27 18.80 -17.68
C TYR A 475 36.85 20.18 -17.34
N ARG A 476 36.30 20.85 -16.30
CA ARG A 476 36.92 21.98 -15.67
C ARG A 476 37.61 21.51 -14.36
N ILE A 477 38.94 21.53 -14.35
CA ILE A 477 39.72 20.95 -13.26
C ILE A 477 40.30 22.01 -12.32
N GLY A 478 40.28 23.29 -12.72
CA GLY A 478 40.70 24.44 -11.95
C GLY A 478 39.89 25.69 -12.25
N GLY A 479 40.30 26.84 -11.81
CA GLY A 479 39.66 28.12 -12.12
C GLY A 479 39.74 28.47 -13.61
N ASP A 480 40.94 28.35 -14.16
CA ASP A 480 41.37 28.59 -15.54
C ASP A 480 41.81 27.32 -16.28
N GLU A 481 41.77 26.17 -15.58
CA GLU A 481 42.28 24.89 -16.07
C GLU A 481 41.16 23.96 -16.55
N PHE A 482 41.34 23.39 -17.73
CA PHE A 482 40.47 22.39 -18.31
C PHE A 482 41.25 21.12 -18.67
N ALA A 483 40.54 20.01 -18.75
CA ALA A 483 41.04 18.76 -19.30
C ALA A 483 40.06 18.17 -20.30
N VAL A 484 40.56 17.57 -21.36
CA VAL A 484 39.76 16.85 -22.35
C VAL A 484 40.29 15.45 -22.48
N LEU A 485 39.39 14.46 -22.42
CA LEU A 485 39.67 13.05 -22.71
C LEU A 485 38.99 12.66 -24.03
N VAL A 486 39.81 12.32 -25.03
CA VAL A 486 39.34 11.78 -26.31
C VAL A 486 39.63 10.30 -26.35
N MET A 487 38.57 9.49 -26.40
CA MET A 487 38.68 8.02 -26.48
C MET A 487 38.91 7.61 -27.92
N ASN A 488 39.87 6.71 -28.16
CA ASN A 488 40.25 6.19 -29.46
C ASN A 488 40.41 7.29 -30.54
N PRO A 489 41.35 8.24 -30.32
CA PRO A 489 41.49 9.40 -31.21
C PRO A 489 41.90 8.96 -32.63
N ASP A 490 41.09 9.33 -33.62
CA ASP A 490 41.30 9.10 -35.05
C ASP A 490 42.26 10.07 -35.70
N LYS A 491 42.67 11.12 -35.00
CA LYS A 491 43.55 12.21 -35.43
C LYS A 491 44.79 12.34 -34.55
N SER A 492 45.83 13.01 -35.09
CA SER A 492 47.05 13.29 -34.33
C SER A 492 46.81 14.34 -33.23
N GLU A 493 47.75 14.46 -32.27
CA GLU A 493 47.67 15.45 -31.21
C GLU A 493 47.68 16.86 -31.81
N GLU A 494 48.56 17.11 -32.81
CA GLU A 494 48.73 18.40 -33.46
C GLU A 494 47.43 18.85 -34.17
N PHE A 495 46.65 17.88 -34.74
CA PHE A 495 45.37 18.19 -35.36
C PHE A 495 44.41 18.82 -34.36
N TRP A 496 44.27 18.24 -33.18
CA TRP A 496 43.35 18.75 -32.16
C TRP A 496 43.77 20.10 -31.61
N LEU A 497 45.07 20.31 -31.40
CA LEU A 497 45.61 21.57 -30.93
C LEU A 497 45.48 22.67 -31.97
N ASP A 498 45.66 22.36 -33.26
CA ASP A 498 45.45 23.28 -34.39
C ASP A 498 43.97 23.67 -34.54
N GLN A 499 43.05 22.69 -34.40
CA GLN A 499 41.61 23.00 -34.40
C GLN A 499 41.22 23.93 -33.26
N LEU A 500 41.73 23.70 -32.05
CA LEU A 500 41.45 24.56 -30.92
C LEU A 500 41.96 25.98 -31.13
N LYS A 501 43.17 26.13 -31.70
CA LYS A 501 43.74 27.41 -32.03
C LYS A 501 42.91 28.15 -33.07
N LYS A 502 42.45 27.45 -34.12
CA LYS A 502 41.56 28.03 -35.14
C LYS A 502 40.24 28.50 -34.57
N GLU A 503 39.67 27.73 -33.66
CA GLU A 503 38.41 28.07 -33.01
C GLU A 503 38.53 29.32 -32.13
N THR A 504 39.65 29.45 -31.38
CA THR A 504 39.91 30.69 -30.61
C THR A 504 40.07 31.90 -31.54
N GLU A 505 40.80 31.78 -32.67
CA GLU A 505 40.94 32.86 -33.66
C GLU A 505 39.62 33.28 -34.32
N ILE A 506 38.68 32.31 -34.50
CA ILE A 506 37.34 32.60 -35.02
C ILE A 506 36.52 33.33 -33.96
N SER A 507 36.56 32.88 -32.73
CA SER A 507 35.83 33.47 -31.61
C SER A 507 36.29 34.87 -31.26
N ASP A 508 37.55 35.20 -31.50
CA ASP A 508 38.13 36.53 -31.29
C ASP A 508 37.58 37.60 -32.28
N ARG A 509 37.09 37.22 -33.48
CA ARG A 509 36.64 38.16 -34.52
C ARG A 509 35.42 39.00 -34.15
N GLY A 510 34.85 38.83 -33.02
CA GLY A 510 33.73 39.63 -32.50
C GLY A 510 33.82 39.88 -30.99
N SER A 511 34.88 39.43 -30.38
CA SER A 511 35.08 39.50 -28.93
C SER A 511 35.78 40.78 -28.51
N ARG A 512 35.46 41.25 -27.30
CA ARG A 512 36.09 42.40 -26.67
C ARG A 512 37.50 42.05 -26.11
N TYR A 513 37.75 40.74 -25.98
CA TYR A 513 38.99 40.20 -25.39
C TYR A 513 39.48 39.03 -26.24
N ARG A 514 40.81 38.92 -26.34
CA ARG A 514 41.47 37.84 -27.07
C ARG A 514 41.49 36.60 -26.20
N ILE A 515 40.98 35.46 -26.72
CA ILE A 515 41.01 34.16 -26.07
C ILE A 515 42.37 33.51 -26.40
N SER A 516 43.27 33.43 -25.40
CA SER A 516 44.54 32.72 -25.52
C SER A 516 44.50 31.47 -24.62
N LEU A 517 44.83 30.34 -25.20
CA LEU A 517 44.81 29.03 -24.52
C LEU A 517 46.18 28.37 -24.70
N SER A 518 46.84 28.06 -23.58
CA SER A 518 47.98 27.17 -23.55
C SER A 518 47.51 25.74 -23.43
N CYS A 519 48.11 24.83 -24.20
CA CYS A 519 47.72 23.42 -24.25
C CYS A 519 48.91 22.49 -24.09
N GLY A 520 48.68 21.33 -23.47
CA GLY A 520 49.62 20.22 -23.44
C GLY A 520 48.89 18.88 -23.58
N SER A 521 49.37 18.01 -24.42
CA SER A 521 48.70 16.75 -24.73
C SER A 521 49.62 15.53 -24.59
N SER A 522 49.03 14.39 -24.27
CA SER A 522 49.73 13.11 -24.22
C SER A 522 48.78 11.97 -24.58
N ARG A 523 49.26 11.02 -25.37
CA ARG A 523 48.58 9.76 -25.62
C ARG A 523 48.89 8.74 -24.54
N LEU A 524 47.88 7.91 -24.21
CA LEU A 524 48.03 6.84 -23.23
C LEU A 524 48.97 5.75 -23.77
N ARG A 525 48.99 5.54 -25.10
CA ARG A 525 49.94 4.65 -25.78
C ARG A 525 51.15 5.40 -26.32
N ASP A 526 52.34 4.83 -26.10
CA ASP A 526 53.58 5.27 -26.75
C ASP A 526 53.63 4.87 -28.23
N SER A 527 54.62 5.42 -28.94
CA SER A 527 54.85 5.14 -30.36
C SER A 527 55.18 3.67 -30.65
N ASP A 528 55.65 2.90 -29.67
CA ASP A 528 55.90 1.48 -29.74
C ASP A 528 54.66 0.60 -29.42
N GLY A 529 53.53 1.23 -29.08
CA GLY A 529 52.27 0.58 -28.76
C GLY A 529 52.14 0.15 -27.32
N THR A 530 53.09 0.45 -26.44
CA THR A 530 52.98 0.16 -25.01
C THR A 530 52.15 1.20 -24.25
N PHE A 531 51.46 0.79 -23.19
CA PHE A 531 50.71 1.70 -22.36
C PHE A 531 51.63 2.40 -21.37
N LYS A 532 51.52 3.74 -21.28
CA LYS A 532 52.12 4.52 -20.23
C LYS A 532 51.43 4.23 -18.89
N THR A 533 52.11 4.43 -17.80
CA THR A 533 51.41 4.52 -16.53
C THR A 533 50.54 5.78 -16.54
N VAL A 534 49.41 5.77 -15.81
CA VAL A 534 48.53 6.94 -15.71
C VAL A 534 49.27 8.16 -15.15
N GLY A 535 50.26 7.92 -14.27
CA GLY A 535 51.13 8.96 -13.75
C GLY A 535 52.00 9.62 -14.83
N ASP A 536 52.68 8.83 -15.64
CA ASP A 536 53.55 9.31 -16.74
C ASP A 536 52.74 10.02 -17.82
N TRP A 537 51.57 9.45 -18.18
CA TRP A 537 50.64 10.04 -19.12
C TRP A 537 50.18 11.45 -18.73
N LYS A 538 49.72 11.62 -17.49
CA LYS A 538 49.34 12.94 -16.95
C LYS A 538 50.50 13.89 -16.85
N HIS A 539 51.65 13.41 -16.36
CA HIS A 539 52.85 14.23 -16.20
C HIS A 539 53.42 14.73 -17.53
N GLU A 540 53.34 13.92 -18.60
CA GLU A 540 53.75 14.35 -19.93
C GLU A 540 52.87 15.46 -20.48
N ALA A 541 51.53 15.32 -20.35
CA ALA A 541 50.59 16.36 -20.78
C ALA A 541 50.81 17.68 -20.01
N ASP A 542 50.99 17.59 -18.68
CA ASP A 542 51.26 18.75 -17.81
C ASP A 542 52.59 19.45 -18.15
N ARG A 543 53.66 18.67 -18.37
CA ARG A 543 54.98 19.20 -18.80
C ARG A 543 54.85 19.94 -20.13
N LYS A 544 54.17 19.38 -21.13
CA LYS A 544 53.93 20.04 -22.44
C LYS A 544 53.12 21.34 -22.30
N LEU A 545 52.12 21.34 -21.42
CA LEU A 545 51.36 22.55 -21.10
C LEU A 545 52.26 23.65 -20.50
N TYR A 546 53.06 23.29 -19.53
CA TYR A 546 54.00 24.26 -18.91
C TYR A 546 55.04 24.84 -19.90
N GLU A 547 55.58 24.01 -20.77
CA GLU A 547 56.49 24.46 -21.85
C GLU A 547 55.80 25.41 -22.82
N ASN A 548 54.55 25.11 -23.17
CA ASN A 548 53.74 25.95 -24.05
C ASN A 548 53.44 27.31 -23.39
N LYS A 549 53.01 27.31 -22.14
CA LYS A 549 52.74 28.53 -21.36
C LYS A 549 53.96 29.47 -21.28
N LYS A 550 55.14 28.89 -21.02
CA LYS A 550 56.39 29.67 -21.02
C LYS A 550 56.73 30.31 -22.39
N ARG A 551 56.38 29.66 -23.47
CA ARG A 551 56.59 30.23 -24.83
C ARG A 551 55.65 31.39 -25.10
N GLU A 552 54.39 31.29 -24.72
CA GLU A 552 53.41 32.36 -24.91
C GLU A 552 53.68 33.55 -23.97
N ASP A 553 54.09 33.34 -22.71
CA ASP A 553 54.49 34.43 -21.81
C ASP A 553 55.67 35.23 -22.35
N LYS A 554 56.68 34.55 -22.93
CA LYS A 554 57.82 35.26 -23.60
C LYS A 554 57.41 36.04 -24.82
N LYS A 555 56.41 35.59 -25.62
CA LYS A 555 55.92 36.33 -26.76
C LYS A 555 55.12 37.58 -26.36
N ASN A 556 54.40 37.50 -25.26
CA ASN A 556 53.57 38.57 -24.74
C ASN A 556 54.28 39.56 -23.81
N GLY A 557 55.64 39.42 -23.62
CA GLY A 557 56.46 40.40 -22.91
C GLY A 557 56.26 40.41 -21.38
N VAL A 558 55.70 39.38 -20.81
CA VAL A 558 55.53 39.23 -19.36
C VAL A 558 56.81 38.63 -18.82
N HIS A 559 57.55 39.40 -18.05
CA HIS A 559 58.74 38.96 -17.30
C HIS A 559 58.39 38.63 -15.86
#